data_83eff6f2395466fd426f1ab49b4ebeef
#
_entry.id   83eff6f2395466fd426f1ab49b4ebeef
#
_cell.length_a   1.000
_cell.length_b   1.000
_cell.length_c   1.000
_cell.angle_alpha   90.00
_cell.angle_beta   90.00
_cell.angle_gamma   90.00
#
_symmetry.space_group_name_H-M   'P 1'
#
loop_
_entity.id
_entity.type
_entity.pdbx_description
1 polymer ?
#
loop_
_entity_poly.entity_id
_entity_poly.type
_entity_poly.pdbx_seq_one_letter_code
_entity_poly.pdbx_strand_id
1 'polypeptide(L)'
;MDTITGLQQPRTAESRPRGSDTVSRPEVKVIGRYADTTVVRIGFAAGNVLPEHKVEHPIIVMGQTGRVRFTAEGSTVVIQPGNAVHLDAGIPHDLFADEASTVTLII
;
A
#
# COMPACT_ATOMS: atom_id res chain seq x y z
N MET A 1 -9.15 -9.65 7.68
CA MET A 1 -8.07 -8.68 7.51
C MET A 1 -7.43 -8.41 8.86
N ASP A 2 -6.14 -8.61 8.94
CA ASP A 2 -5.41 -8.43 10.18
C ASP A 2 -4.60 -7.15 10.13
N THR A 3 -4.58 -6.41 11.21
CA THR A 3 -3.80 -5.18 11.28
C THR A 3 -2.56 -5.39 12.14
N ILE A 4 -1.42 -5.00 11.63
CA ILE A 4 -0.15 -5.08 12.33
C ILE A 4 0.25 -3.68 12.74
N THR A 5 0.56 -3.48 14.00
CA THR A 5 0.95 -2.15 14.49
C THR A 5 2.30 -2.23 15.17
N GLY A 6 2.87 -1.11 15.43
CA GLY A 6 4.14 -1.04 16.15
C GLY A 6 5.36 -1.34 15.31
N LEU A 7 5.23 -1.31 13.98
CA LEU A 7 6.38 -1.54 13.13
C LEU A 7 7.33 -0.35 13.19
N GLN A 8 8.62 -0.65 13.24
CA GLN A 8 9.61 0.38 13.23
C GLN A 8 9.86 0.82 11.83
N GLN A 9 9.87 2.10 11.60
CA GLN A 9 10.15 2.64 10.30
C GLN A 9 11.57 3.08 10.20
N PRO A 10 12.30 2.64 9.21
CA PRO A 10 13.67 3.12 9.04
C PRO A 10 13.59 4.57 8.58
N ARG A 11 14.59 5.32 9.01
CA ARG A 11 14.69 6.64 8.62
C ARG A 11 15.22 6.70 7.28
N THR A 12 14.50 6.76 6.25
CA THR A 12 15.03 6.80 4.93
C THR A 12 14.62 8.04 4.26
N ALA A 13 15.27 8.34 3.22
CA ALA A 13 14.91 9.46 2.43
C ALA A 13 13.56 9.15 1.84
N GLU A 14 12.68 10.03 1.86
CA GLU A 14 11.46 9.80 1.36
C GLU A 14 11.35 9.73 -0.05
N SER A 15 10.72 8.78 -0.60
CA SER A 15 10.49 8.73 -1.94
C SER A 15 9.13 9.29 -2.16
N ARG A 16 9.02 10.39 -2.76
CA ARG A 16 7.78 10.96 -3.01
C ARG A 16 7.27 10.52 -4.29
N PRO A 17 6.00 10.30 -4.45
CA PRO A 17 5.42 10.00 -5.72
C PRO A 17 5.64 11.19 -6.62
N ARG A 18 6.00 10.95 -7.86
CA ARG A 18 6.25 11.97 -8.74
C ARG A 18 5.00 12.53 -9.10
N GLY A 19 4.71 13.61 -8.86
CA GLY A 19 3.47 14.16 -9.06
C GLY A 19 3.14 14.31 -10.47
N SER A 20 2.35 13.58 -11.00
CA SER A 20 1.88 13.81 -12.28
C SER A 20 0.48 14.26 -12.12
N ASP A 21 0.21 15.41 -12.55
CA ASP A 21 -1.00 15.99 -12.30
C ASP A 21 -2.10 15.35 -13.01
N THR A 22 -1.85 14.58 -13.99
CA THR A 22 -2.89 14.03 -14.78
C THR A 22 -3.21 12.62 -14.46
N VAL A 23 -2.47 12.01 -13.60
CA VAL A 23 -2.64 10.62 -13.34
C VAL A 23 -3.47 10.37 -12.14
N SER A 24 -4.54 9.64 -12.28
CA SER A 24 -5.34 9.26 -11.14
C SER A 24 -4.95 7.92 -10.59
N ARG A 25 -3.96 7.26 -11.19
CA ARG A 25 -3.51 5.96 -10.73
C ARG A 25 -2.23 6.05 -9.96
N PRO A 26 -2.05 5.21 -8.97
CA PRO A 26 -0.77 5.17 -8.26
C PRO A 26 0.33 4.61 -9.14
N GLU A 27 1.55 4.93 -8.77
CA GLU A 27 2.74 4.45 -9.46
C GLU A 27 3.18 3.17 -8.78
N VAL A 28 3.28 2.08 -9.52
CA VAL A 28 3.64 0.78 -8.97
C VAL A 28 5.02 0.38 -9.45
N LYS A 29 5.90 0.04 -8.52
CA LYS A 29 7.25 -0.35 -8.86
C LYS A 29 7.68 -1.58 -8.08
N VAL A 30 8.12 -2.61 -8.77
CA VAL A 30 8.69 -3.78 -8.11
C VAL A 30 10.09 -3.43 -7.66
N ILE A 31 10.37 -3.52 -6.37
CA ILE A 31 11.68 -3.17 -5.83
C ILE A 31 12.48 -4.39 -5.42
N GLY A 32 11.91 -5.56 -5.39
CA GLY A 32 12.66 -6.77 -5.09
C GLY A 32 11.89 -8.03 -5.45
N ARG A 33 12.61 -9.02 -5.96
CA ARG A 33 12.03 -10.32 -6.24
C ARG A 33 12.91 -11.36 -5.61
N TYR A 34 12.33 -12.20 -4.81
CA TYR A 34 13.04 -13.27 -4.14
C TYR A 34 12.32 -14.57 -4.49
N ALA A 35 12.79 -15.69 -4.03
CA ALA A 35 12.25 -16.99 -4.46
C ALA A 35 10.72 -17.07 -4.44
N ASP A 36 10.15 -16.71 -3.34
CA ASP A 36 8.70 -16.76 -3.21
C ASP A 36 8.11 -15.46 -2.73
N THR A 37 8.80 -14.38 -2.84
CA THR A 37 8.32 -13.09 -2.32
C THR A 37 8.64 -11.99 -3.28
N THR A 38 7.68 -11.14 -3.55
CA THR A 38 7.89 -9.94 -4.35
C THR A 38 7.58 -8.73 -3.48
N VAL A 39 8.46 -7.75 -3.53
CA VAL A 39 8.28 -6.51 -2.77
C VAL A 39 8.00 -5.39 -3.76
N VAL A 40 6.92 -4.68 -3.54
CA VAL A 40 6.43 -3.67 -4.46
C VAL A 40 6.25 -2.36 -3.72
N ARG A 41 6.68 -1.27 -4.31
CA ARG A 41 6.42 0.05 -3.76
C ARG A 41 5.30 0.69 -4.56
N ILE A 42 4.32 1.23 -3.87
CA ILE A 42 3.20 1.91 -4.53
C ILE A 42 3.17 3.34 -4.04
N GLY A 43 3.34 4.28 -4.96
CA GLY A 43 3.30 5.70 -4.64
C GLY A 43 1.99 6.31 -5.10
N PHE A 44 1.35 7.02 -4.19
CA PHE A 44 0.07 7.67 -4.45
C PHE A 44 0.22 9.17 -4.41
N ALA A 45 -0.34 9.85 -5.40
CA ALA A 45 -0.57 11.28 -5.27
C ALA A 45 -1.89 11.45 -4.53
N ALA A 46 -2.13 12.60 -3.96
CA ALA A 46 -3.38 12.86 -3.26
C ALA A 46 -4.56 12.60 -4.20
N GLY A 47 -5.52 11.84 -3.73
CA GLY A 47 -6.71 11.49 -4.51
C GLY A 47 -6.57 10.27 -5.39
N ASN A 48 -5.39 9.66 -5.44
CA ASN A 48 -5.23 8.46 -6.26
C ASN A 48 -6.00 7.29 -5.67
N VAL A 49 -6.54 6.47 -6.57
CA VAL A 49 -7.28 5.29 -6.20
C VAL A 49 -6.66 4.07 -6.85
N LEU A 50 -6.48 3.03 -6.09
CA LEU A 50 -6.19 1.72 -6.64
C LEU A 50 -7.52 0.97 -6.56
N PRO A 51 -8.22 0.80 -7.69
CA PRO A 51 -9.59 0.26 -7.66
C PRO A 51 -9.65 -1.16 -7.13
N GLU A 52 -10.81 -1.56 -6.73
CA GLU A 52 -11.01 -2.87 -6.15
C GLU A 52 -10.46 -3.96 -7.05
N HIS A 53 -9.67 -4.82 -6.47
CA HIS A 53 -9.07 -5.97 -7.15
C HIS A 53 -8.74 -7.02 -6.10
N LYS A 54 -8.34 -8.19 -6.53
CA LYS A 54 -7.91 -9.24 -5.61
C LYS A 54 -6.64 -9.87 -6.13
N VAL A 55 -5.88 -10.45 -5.21
CA VAL A 55 -4.63 -11.11 -5.52
C VAL A 55 -4.74 -12.54 -5.00
N GLU A 56 -4.26 -13.49 -5.76
CA GLU A 56 -4.38 -14.90 -5.37
C GLU A 56 -3.27 -15.37 -4.44
N HIS A 57 -2.71 -14.47 -3.68
CA HIS A 57 -1.71 -14.76 -2.66
C HIS A 57 -2.01 -13.89 -1.46
N PRO A 58 -1.63 -14.30 -0.27
CA PRO A 58 -1.72 -13.42 0.89
C PRO A 58 -0.81 -12.22 0.67
N ILE A 59 -1.21 -11.08 1.17
CA ILE A 59 -0.41 -9.86 1.02
C ILE A 59 -0.25 -9.15 2.34
N ILE A 60 0.83 -8.39 2.46
CA ILE A 60 1.02 -7.47 3.56
C ILE A 60 1.26 -6.10 2.95
N VAL A 61 0.52 -5.10 3.40
CA VAL A 61 0.67 -3.73 2.92
C VAL A 61 1.14 -2.89 4.10
N MET A 62 2.34 -2.34 3.98
CA MET A 62 2.96 -1.57 5.06
C MET A 62 2.99 -0.10 4.73
N GLY A 63 2.66 0.75 5.67
CA GLY A 63 2.74 2.19 5.48
C GLY A 63 4.17 2.68 5.48
N GLN A 64 4.53 3.53 4.54
CA GLN A 64 5.84 4.15 4.48
C GLN A 64 5.75 5.64 4.73
N THR A 65 4.91 6.33 3.99
CA THR A 65 4.67 7.76 4.18
C THR A 65 3.20 8.04 3.96
N GLY A 66 2.70 9.10 4.54
CA GLY A 66 1.32 9.54 4.35
C GLY A 66 0.30 8.61 4.97
N ARG A 67 -0.88 8.60 4.41
CA ARG A 67 -1.99 7.80 4.90
C ARG A 67 -2.83 7.28 3.75
N VAL A 68 -3.10 6.01 3.74
CA VAL A 68 -3.88 5.38 2.69
C VAL A 68 -5.01 4.59 3.34
N ARG A 69 -6.21 4.74 2.82
CA ARG A 69 -7.34 3.98 3.32
C ARG A 69 -7.39 2.67 2.56
N PHE A 70 -7.38 1.59 3.30
CA PHE A 70 -7.42 0.24 2.76
C PHE A 70 -8.77 -0.35 3.12
N THR A 71 -9.55 -0.72 2.12
CA THR A 71 -10.90 -1.24 2.36
C THR A 71 -11.00 -2.68 1.87
N ALA A 72 -11.47 -3.56 2.72
CA ALA A 72 -11.74 -4.95 2.39
C ALA A 72 -12.81 -5.47 3.32
N GLU A 73 -13.63 -6.35 2.80
CA GLU A 73 -14.65 -7.02 3.62
C GLU A 73 -15.55 -6.05 4.41
N GLY A 74 -15.88 -4.93 3.81
CA GLY A 74 -16.74 -3.95 4.43
C GLY A 74 -16.07 -3.11 5.53
N SER A 75 -14.77 -3.24 5.72
CA SER A 75 -14.05 -2.47 6.74
C SER A 75 -12.96 -1.65 6.11
N THR A 76 -12.69 -0.49 6.67
CA THR A 76 -11.63 0.38 6.20
C THR A 76 -10.62 0.61 7.31
N VAL A 77 -9.34 0.45 6.97
CA VAL A 77 -8.25 0.68 7.90
C VAL A 77 -7.32 1.71 7.28
N VAL A 78 -6.78 2.59 8.09
CA VAL A 78 -5.81 3.57 7.61
C VAL A 78 -4.42 2.98 7.73
N ILE A 79 -3.71 2.90 6.61
CA ILE A 79 -2.34 2.44 6.59
C ILE A 79 -1.44 3.66 6.63
N GLN A 80 -0.53 3.71 7.59
CA GLN A 80 0.36 4.85 7.79
C GLN A 80 1.67 4.32 8.35
N PRO A 81 2.71 5.14 8.44
CA PRO A 81 3.98 4.65 8.99
C PRO A 81 3.75 4.04 10.37
N GLY A 82 4.26 2.84 10.57
CA GLY A 82 4.13 2.14 11.84
C GLY A 82 3.08 1.06 11.86
N ASN A 83 2.26 0.93 10.81
CA ASN A 83 1.31 -0.19 10.78
C ASN A 83 1.30 -0.88 9.42
N ALA A 84 0.65 -1.99 9.37
CA ALA A 84 0.49 -2.76 8.14
C ALA A 84 -0.83 -3.54 8.22
N VAL A 85 -1.26 -4.02 7.07
CA VAL A 85 -2.45 -4.85 6.97
C VAL A 85 -2.05 -6.16 6.31
N HIS A 86 -2.51 -7.26 6.83
CA HIS A 86 -2.38 -8.57 6.21
C HIS A 86 -3.74 -8.97 5.65
N LEU A 87 -3.77 -9.45 4.44
CA LEU A 87 -4.99 -9.90 3.82
C LEU A 87 -4.78 -11.27 3.19
N ASP A 88 -5.72 -12.17 3.40
CA ASP A 88 -5.63 -13.50 2.81
C ASP A 88 -5.85 -13.44 1.30
N ALA A 89 -5.45 -14.50 0.61
CA ALA A 89 -5.59 -14.59 -0.83
C ALA A 89 -7.06 -14.47 -1.25
N GLY A 90 -7.27 -13.88 -2.38
CA GLY A 90 -8.59 -13.85 -3.02
C GLY A 90 -9.60 -12.88 -2.46
N ILE A 91 -9.20 -12.03 -1.52
CA ILE A 91 -10.14 -11.09 -0.93
C ILE A 91 -10.08 -9.75 -1.66
N PRO A 92 -11.19 -9.27 -2.21
CA PRO A 92 -11.20 -7.99 -2.91
C PRO A 92 -10.88 -6.82 -1.98
N HIS A 93 -10.11 -5.89 -2.45
CA HIS A 93 -9.72 -4.73 -1.66
C HIS A 93 -9.42 -3.54 -2.55
N ASP A 94 -9.50 -2.36 -1.99
CA ASP A 94 -9.15 -1.15 -2.72
C ASP A 94 -8.40 -0.20 -1.80
N LEU A 95 -7.65 0.72 -2.39
CA LEU A 95 -6.88 1.69 -1.65
C LEU A 95 -7.18 3.09 -2.16
N PHE A 96 -7.25 4.03 -1.24
CA PHE A 96 -7.48 5.43 -1.59
C PHE A 96 -6.56 6.30 -0.75
N ALA A 97 -5.83 7.19 -1.39
CA ALA A 97 -4.91 8.08 -0.69
C ALA A 97 -5.48 9.48 -0.56
N ASP A 98 -5.68 9.94 0.66
CA ASP A 98 -6.14 11.30 0.89
C ASP A 98 -5.03 12.30 0.65
N GLU A 99 -3.81 11.90 0.79
CA GLU A 99 -2.64 12.75 0.63
C GLU A 99 -1.55 11.96 -0.05
N ALA A 100 -0.51 12.62 -0.50
CA ALA A 100 0.60 11.93 -1.12
C ALA A 100 1.13 10.88 -0.15
N SER A 101 1.25 9.65 -0.58
CA SER A 101 1.54 8.54 0.31
C SER A 101 2.32 7.46 -0.41
N THR A 102 3.03 6.65 0.36
CA THR A 102 3.75 5.52 -0.18
C THR A 102 3.51 4.32 0.71
N VAL A 103 3.26 3.17 0.11
CA VAL A 103 3.14 1.92 0.84
C VAL A 103 4.07 0.89 0.24
N THR A 104 4.43 -0.11 1.01
CA THR A 104 5.21 -1.24 0.55
C THR A 104 4.32 -2.46 0.62
N LEU A 105 4.20 -3.15 -0.50
CA LEU A 105 3.38 -4.34 -0.62
C LEU A 105 4.30 -5.54 -0.69
N ILE A 106 4.01 -6.55 0.11
CA ILE A 106 4.75 -7.80 0.10
C ILE A 106 3.79 -8.89 -0.36
N ILE A 107 4.14 -9.53 -1.45
CA ILE A 107 3.31 -10.58 -2.01
C ILE A 107 4.07 -11.88 -2.00
#